data_b83b6ab063f2d7a6d83f6b0501bae893
#
_entry.id   b83b6ab063f2d7a6d83f6b0501bae893
#
_cell.length_a   1.000
_cell.length_b   1.000
_cell.length_c   1.000
_cell.angle_alpha   90.00
_cell.angle_beta   90.00
_cell.angle_gamma   90.00
#
_symmetry.space_group_name_H-M   'P 1'
#
loop_
_entity.id
_entity.type
_entity.pdbx_description
1 polymer ?
#
loop_
_entity_poly.entity_id
_entity_poly.type
_entity_poly.pdbx_seq_one_letter_code
_entity_poly.pdbx_strand_id
1 'polypeptide(L)'
;MYSALTQAAGDVLSQAKGLVQRHPRRITAAIAAVLLGGAGGSFAVANLGPDAAQLPVRTLVEDVTPASLASAVDAVGIEAQQLYRSEITRSTDTADVLLKRLGIFDAQAAAFLRTDKQAQALFGRSGRGVTAEASGSNALLKLTARWAPADDGMFKRLTVEKTAAGFQSRVETLPLVASSRLAGGVISSSLFAATDDARIPDAVAVQLAEIFSGDIDFHRSLRKGDRFSVVYETLQADGEPLRAGRVLSAEFVNNGKPYQAMWFQDPAAGNGKAQGGYYTLAGESLKRSFLASPMEFSRVSSGFKMRFHPILQTWRAHLGTDYAAPVGTPARTVGDGTVSFAGVQNGFGNVVMVDHRNHQTTVYAHLSKILVKKGQAVSQGQNIGLVGATGWATGPHLHFEFRVNGVHRDPMTIARQSEAVPIAAHLRPAFNQAALQVRDQLAVASQLRPGSIE
;
A
#
# COMPACT_ATOMS: atom_id res chain seq x y z
N MET A 1 5.51 -35.97 -49.04
CA MET A 1 5.17 -36.92 -47.99
C MET A 1 4.04 -36.47 -47.04
N TYR A 2 3.84 -35.18 -46.83
CA TYR A 2 2.80 -34.64 -45.95
C TYR A 2 1.37 -34.65 -46.58
N SER A 3 1.24 -34.58 -47.89
CA SER A 3 -0.10 -34.55 -48.55
C SER A 3 -0.85 -35.91 -48.55
N ALA A 4 -0.13 -37.02 -48.52
CA ALA A 4 -0.72 -38.36 -48.47
C ALA A 4 -1.29 -38.71 -47.08
N LEU A 5 -0.68 -38.19 -45.99
CA LEU A 5 -1.13 -38.44 -44.64
C LEU A 5 -2.39 -37.61 -44.29
N THR A 6 -2.51 -36.40 -44.83
CA THR A 6 -3.73 -35.58 -44.63
C THR A 6 -4.93 -36.12 -45.42
N GLN A 7 -4.71 -36.71 -46.58
CA GLN A 7 -5.77 -37.32 -47.39
C GLN A 7 -6.28 -38.62 -46.73
N ALA A 8 -5.37 -39.48 -46.23
CA ALA A 8 -5.72 -40.70 -45.53
C ALA A 8 -6.50 -40.41 -44.20
N ALA A 9 -6.10 -39.36 -43.47
CA ALA A 9 -6.81 -38.93 -42.26
C ALA A 9 -8.22 -38.41 -42.57
N GLY A 10 -8.40 -37.69 -43.69
CA GLY A 10 -9.70 -37.19 -44.16
C GLY A 10 -10.65 -38.32 -44.51
N ASP A 11 -10.14 -39.35 -45.19
CA ASP A 11 -10.96 -40.53 -45.59
C ASP A 11 -11.38 -41.39 -44.40
N VAL A 12 -10.51 -41.56 -43.41
CA VAL A 12 -10.87 -42.27 -42.16
C VAL A 12 -11.92 -41.50 -41.36
N LEU A 13 -11.79 -40.16 -41.27
CA LEU A 13 -12.78 -39.33 -40.58
C LEU A 13 -14.16 -39.34 -41.28
N SER A 14 -14.18 -39.35 -42.62
CA SER A 14 -15.41 -39.40 -43.38
C SER A 14 -16.14 -40.77 -43.25
N GLN A 15 -15.39 -41.88 -43.26
CA GLN A 15 -15.91 -43.21 -43.00
C GLN A 15 -16.44 -43.40 -41.58
N ALA A 16 -15.72 -42.86 -40.59
CA ALA A 16 -16.16 -42.87 -39.21
C ALA A 16 -17.46 -42.06 -38.99
N LYS A 17 -17.58 -40.89 -39.66
CA LYS A 17 -18.80 -40.07 -39.62
C LYS A 17 -20.00 -40.79 -40.26
N GLY A 18 -19.78 -41.53 -41.36
CA GLY A 18 -20.81 -42.34 -42.02
C GLY A 18 -21.30 -43.53 -41.17
N LEU A 19 -20.40 -44.16 -40.41
CA LEU A 19 -20.72 -45.24 -39.48
C LEU A 19 -21.52 -44.73 -38.26
N VAL A 20 -21.17 -43.59 -37.73
CA VAL A 20 -21.90 -42.96 -36.59
C VAL A 20 -23.32 -42.60 -37.00
N GLN A 21 -23.51 -42.07 -38.19
CA GLN A 21 -24.86 -41.68 -38.67
C GLN A 21 -25.74 -42.87 -39.01
N ARG A 22 -25.19 -43.97 -39.49
CA ARG A 22 -25.97 -45.17 -39.89
C ARG A 22 -26.38 -46.07 -38.72
N HIS A 23 -25.61 -46.07 -37.63
CA HIS A 23 -25.84 -46.94 -36.48
C HIS A 23 -25.66 -46.27 -35.12
N PRO A 24 -26.36 -45.17 -34.83
CA PRO A 24 -26.12 -44.39 -33.60
C PRO A 24 -26.32 -45.23 -32.33
N ARG A 25 -27.34 -46.07 -32.27
CA ARG A 25 -27.60 -46.88 -31.08
C ARG A 25 -26.54 -47.97 -30.82
N ARG A 26 -25.93 -48.54 -31.87
CA ARG A 26 -24.87 -49.57 -31.73
C ARG A 26 -23.57 -48.96 -31.28
N ILE A 27 -23.23 -47.76 -31.74
CA ILE A 27 -22.04 -47.04 -31.33
C ILE A 27 -22.14 -46.53 -29.89
N THR A 28 -23.32 -46.01 -29.51
CA THR A 28 -23.58 -45.64 -28.13
C THR A 28 -23.49 -46.84 -27.18
N ALA A 29 -24.02 -47.99 -27.59
CA ALA A 29 -23.91 -49.25 -26.83
C ALA A 29 -22.45 -49.74 -26.72
N ALA A 30 -21.66 -49.63 -27.79
CA ALA A 30 -20.24 -49.99 -27.76
C ALA A 30 -19.40 -49.07 -26.84
N ILE A 31 -19.64 -47.77 -26.91
CA ILE A 31 -18.99 -46.81 -26.03
C ILE A 31 -19.40 -47.06 -24.57
N ALA A 32 -20.69 -47.30 -24.30
CA ALA A 32 -21.16 -47.63 -22.96
C ALA A 32 -20.55 -48.96 -22.45
N ALA A 33 -20.40 -49.96 -23.30
CA ALA A 33 -19.76 -51.22 -22.93
C ALA A 33 -18.24 -51.05 -22.61
N VAL A 34 -17.55 -50.22 -23.36
CA VAL A 34 -16.11 -49.89 -23.10
C VAL A 34 -15.97 -49.11 -21.80
N LEU A 35 -16.85 -48.11 -21.53
CA LEU A 35 -16.82 -47.34 -20.29
C LEU A 35 -17.21 -48.20 -19.08
N LEU A 36 -18.18 -49.05 -19.18
CA LEU A 36 -18.58 -49.96 -18.10
C LEU A 36 -17.56 -51.07 -17.88
N GLY A 37 -16.97 -51.63 -18.94
CA GLY A 37 -15.89 -52.63 -18.85
C GLY A 37 -14.58 -52.03 -18.31
N GLY A 38 -14.25 -50.81 -18.71
CA GLY A 38 -13.06 -50.11 -18.21
C GLY A 38 -13.18 -49.74 -16.72
N ALA A 39 -14.35 -49.30 -16.27
CA ALA A 39 -14.59 -49.01 -14.86
C ALA A 39 -14.61 -50.31 -14.00
N GLY A 40 -15.19 -51.40 -14.50
CA GLY A 40 -15.19 -52.71 -13.81
C GLY A 40 -13.78 -53.30 -13.68
N GLY A 41 -12.94 -53.14 -14.72
CA GLY A 41 -11.55 -53.62 -14.70
C GLY A 41 -10.68 -52.86 -13.69
N SER A 42 -10.89 -51.58 -13.54
CA SER A 42 -10.15 -50.75 -12.54
C SER A 42 -10.50 -51.12 -11.12
N PHE A 43 -11.77 -51.46 -10.86
CA PHE A 43 -12.23 -51.93 -9.53
C PHE A 43 -11.73 -53.36 -9.21
N ALA A 44 -11.67 -54.25 -10.21
CA ALA A 44 -11.20 -55.63 -10.04
C ALA A 44 -9.70 -55.68 -9.75
N VAL A 45 -8.89 -54.78 -10.32
CA VAL A 45 -7.45 -54.71 -10.08
C VAL A 45 -7.13 -54.10 -8.69
N ALA A 46 -7.96 -53.15 -8.22
CA ALA A 46 -7.77 -52.56 -6.89
C ALA A 46 -8.01 -53.56 -5.74
N ASN A 47 -8.84 -54.60 -5.95
CA ASN A 47 -9.12 -55.62 -4.94
C ASN A 47 -8.24 -56.88 -5.03
N LEU A 48 -7.32 -56.96 -6.01
CA LEU A 48 -6.41 -58.12 -6.18
C LEU A 48 -5.05 -57.93 -5.46
N GLY A 49 -4.83 -56.78 -4.84
CA GLY A 49 -3.70 -56.58 -3.95
C GLY A 49 -3.88 -57.38 -2.66
N PRO A 50 -2.82 -57.99 -2.11
CA PRO A 50 -2.92 -58.65 -0.82
C PRO A 50 -3.35 -57.61 0.22
N ASP A 51 -4.36 -57.98 1.03
CA ASP A 51 -4.84 -57.15 2.13
C ASP A 51 -3.62 -56.77 3.03
N ALA A 52 -3.40 -55.50 3.21
CA ALA A 52 -2.29 -55.01 4.00
C ALA A 52 -2.32 -55.58 5.45
N ALA A 53 -3.50 -55.96 5.94
CA ALA A 53 -3.69 -56.62 7.24
C ALA A 53 -3.24 -58.10 7.22
N GLN A 54 -3.05 -58.72 6.03
CA GLN A 54 -2.63 -60.13 5.91
C GLN A 54 -1.15 -60.26 5.48
N LEU A 55 -0.44 -59.16 5.27
CA LEU A 55 0.98 -59.21 5.02
C LEU A 55 1.70 -59.71 6.29
N PRO A 56 2.65 -60.66 6.15
CA PRO A 56 3.39 -61.13 7.34
C PRO A 56 4.19 -59.95 7.93
N VAL A 57 3.72 -59.46 9.08
CA VAL A 57 4.45 -58.45 9.84
C VAL A 57 5.67 -59.15 10.45
N ARG A 58 6.83 -58.86 9.90
CA ARG A 58 8.10 -59.23 10.50
C ARG A 58 8.44 -58.18 11.54
N THR A 59 8.19 -58.48 12.80
CA THR A 59 8.65 -57.65 13.90
C THR A 59 10.15 -57.78 14.00
N LEU A 60 10.90 -56.79 13.55
CA LEU A 60 12.32 -56.66 13.86
C LEU A 60 12.39 -56.03 15.27
N VAL A 61 12.73 -56.82 16.24
CA VAL A 61 13.11 -56.31 17.55
C VAL A 61 14.60 -55.97 17.42
N GLU A 62 14.88 -54.71 17.27
CA GLU A 62 16.23 -54.17 17.33
C GLU A 62 16.47 -53.73 18.77
N ASP A 63 17.41 -54.37 19.44
CA ASP A 63 17.88 -53.90 20.74
C ASP A 63 18.59 -52.55 20.55
N VAL A 64 17.82 -51.49 20.69
CA VAL A 64 18.37 -50.15 20.75
C VAL A 64 18.93 -49.96 22.15
N THR A 65 20.23 -50.14 22.30
CA THR A 65 20.91 -49.68 23.49
C THR A 65 20.91 -48.16 23.43
N PRO A 66 20.12 -47.43 24.25
CA PRO A 66 20.14 -45.99 24.21
C PRO A 66 21.56 -45.56 24.64
N ALA A 67 22.23 -44.80 23.74
CA ALA A 67 23.42 -44.09 24.13
C ALA A 67 23.13 -43.34 25.43
N SER A 68 24.00 -43.44 26.43
CA SER A 68 23.73 -42.81 27.71
C SER A 68 23.36 -41.34 27.49
N LEU A 69 22.25 -40.89 28.07
CA LEU A 69 21.78 -39.49 27.92
C LEU A 69 22.91 -38.51 28.29
N ALA A 70 23.76 -38.87 29.22
CA ALA A 70 24.93 -38.10 29.63
C ALA A 70 25.93 -37.89 28.48
N SER A 71 26.27 -38.93 27.71
CA SER A 71 27.20 -38.80 26.60
C SER A 71 26.58 -38.10 25.36
N ALA A 72 25.25 -38.15 25.20
CA ALA A 72 24.54 -37.41 24.15
C ALA A 72 24.40 -35.94 24.50
N VAL A 73 24.23 -35.58 25.77
CA VAL A 73 24.20 -34.19 26.27
C VAL A 73 25.58 -33.55 26.21
N ASP A 74 26.66 -34.30 26.49
CA ASP A 74 28.05 -33.83 26.38
C ASP A 74 28.50 -33.73 24.92
N ALA A 75 27.96 -34.54 23.99
CA ALA A 75 28.26 -34.48 22.56
C ALA A 75 27.47 -33.37 21.81
N VAL A 76 26.28 -33.04 22.26
CA VAL A 76 25.60 -31.79 21.93
C VAL A 76 26.18 -30.74 22.89
N GLY A 77 27.33 -30.18 22.50
CA GLY A 77 27.86 -29.01 23.21
C GLY A 77 26.68 -28.06 23.42
N ILE A 78 26.31 -27.82 24.68
CA ILE A 78 25.33 -26.80 25.02
C ILE A 78 26.00 -25.50 24.65
N GLU A 79 25.96 -25.15 23.33
CA GLU A 79 26.20 -23.80 22.90
C GLU A 79 25.27 -22.96 23.73
N ALA A 80 25.84 -22.02 24.49
CA ALA A 80 25.13 -21.21 25.44
C ALA A 80 23.86 -20.70 24.80
N GLN A 81 22.71 -21.17 25.21
CA GLN A 81 21.42 -20.95 24.56
C GLN A 81 21.19 -19.44 24.45
N GLN A 82 21.28 -18.93 23.26
CA GLN A 82 21.05 -17.50 22.97
C GLN A 82 19.55 -17.28 22.79
N LEU A 83 19.00 -16.38 23.57
CA LEU A 83 17.58 -16.01 23.51
C LEU A 83 17.43 -14.75 22.66
N TYR A 84 16.67 -14.84 21.57
CA TYR A 84 16.33 -13.70 20.72
C TYR A 84 14.98 -13.13 21.10
N ARG A 85 14.92 -11.82 21.33
CA ARG A 85 13.70 -11.11 21.72
C ARG A 85 13.59 -9.82 20.96
N SER A 86 12.37 -9.46 20.54
CA SER A 86 12.10 -8.27 19.76
C SER A 86 10.99 -7.44 20.37
N GLU A 87 11.15 -6.14 20.35
CA GLU A 87 10.19 -5.15 20.85
C GLU A 87 10.21 -3.90 19.97
N ILE A 88 9.16 -3.09 20.10
CA ILE A 88 9.10 -1.76 19.49
C ILE A 88 9.17 -0.71 20.60
N THR A 89 10.03 0.32 20.41
CA THR A 89 10.15 1.40 21.40
C THR A 89 8.86 2.19 21.53
N ARG A 90 8.59 2.65 22.75
CA ARG A 90 7.51 3.59 23.11
C ARG A 90 8.12 4.92 23.51
N SER A 91 7.40 6.03 23.34
CA SER A 91 7.88 7.36 23.72
C SER A 91 8.20 7.51 25.20
N THR A 92 7.59 6.70 26.04
CA THR A 92 7.78 6.67 27.51
C THR A 92 8.85 5.70 27.97
N ASP A 93 9.49 4.94 27.06
CA ASP A 93 10.50 3.97 27.43
C ASP A 93 11.75 4.63 28.04
N THR A 94 12.18 4.07 29.15
CA THR A 94 13.52 4.24 29.71
C THR A 94 14.34 2.98 29.43
N ALA A 95 15.65 3.01 29.68
CA ALA A 95 16.52 1.85 29.51
C ALA A 95 15.99 0.64 30.31
N ASP A 96 15.60 0.87 31.55
CA ASP A 96 15.09 -0.20 32.44
C ASP A 96 13.77 -0.77 31.98
N VAL A 97 12.84 0.08 31.51
CA VAL A 97 11.53 -0.33 31.02
C VAL A 97 11.67 -1.15 29.72
N LEU A 98 12.51 -0.70 28.79
CA LEU A 98 12.76 -1.41 27.54
C LEU A 98 13.40 -2.78 27.78
N LEU A 99 14.45 -2.84 28.61
CA LEU A 99 15.11 -4.11 28.94
C LEU A 99 14.17 -5.07 29.67
N LYS A 100 13.34 -4.56 30.59
CA LYS A 100 12.31 -5.39 31.28
C LYS A 100 11.29 -5.97 30.29
N ARG A 101 10.83 -5.19 29.30
CA ARG A 101 9.92 -5.67 28.25
C ARG A 101 10.58 -6.74 27.38
N LEU A 102 11.87 -6.57 27.07
CA LEU A 102 12.70 -7.58 26.41
C LEU A 102 13.03 -8.78 27.33
N GLY A 103 12.57 -8.77 28.60
CA GLY A 103 12.86 -9.82 29.58
C GLY A 103 14.34 -9.93 29.92
N ILE A 104 15.07 -8.83 29.83
CA ILE A 104 16.50 -8.74 30.15
C ILE A 104 16.66 -8.16 31.54
N PHE A 105 17.45 -8.84 32.39
CA PHE A 105 17.73 -8.45 33.76
C PHE A 105 19.23 -8.25 33.93
N ASP A 106 19.75 -7.12 33.44
CA ASP A 106 21.16 -6.78 33.42
C ASP A 106 21.35 -5.32 33.85
N ALA A 107 21.77 -5.12 35.10
CA ALA A 107 21.98 -3.79 35.68
C ALA A 107 23.11 -3.01 34.97
N GLN A 108 24.15 -3.71 34.47
CA GLN A 108 25.25 -3.07 33.75
C GLN A 108 24.79 -2.58 32.38
N ALA A 109 24.00 -3.40 31.67
CA ALA A 109 23.38 -2.99 30.42
C ALA A 109 22.46 -1.76 30.60
N ALA A 110 21.62 -1.78 31.64
CA ALA A 110 20.74 -0.65 31.96
C ALA A 110 21.53 0.64 32.26
N ALA A 111 22.60 0.53 33.05
CA ALA A 111 23.47 1.66 33.34
C ALA A 111 24.16 2.20 32.09
N PHE A 112 24.68 1.32 31.23
CA PHE A 112 25.28 1.70 29.95
C PHE A 112 24.28 2.41 29.05
N LEU A 113 23.09 1.85 28.83
CA LEU A 113 22.07 2.45 27.97
C LEU A 113 21.59 3.83 28.46
N ARG A 114 21.64 4.09 29.78
CA ARG A 114 21.30 5.40 30.36
C ARG A 114 22.35 6.47 30.10
N THR A 115 23.63 6.09 30.01
CA THR A 115 24.76 7.05 29.96
C THR A 115 25.37 7.21 28.57
N ASP A 116 25.29 6.20 27.73
CA ASP A 116 25.89 6.22 26.41
C ASP A 116 25.08 7.09 25.44
N LYS A 117 25.77 8.07 24.80
CA LYS A 117 25.15 9.07 23.90
C LYS A 117 24.49 8.44 22.67
N GLN A 118 25.05 7.34 22.16
CA GLN A 118 24.50 6.67 20.98
C GLN A 118 23.27 5.86 21.35
N ALA A 119 23.31 5.14 22.48
CA ALA A 119 22.20 4.37 22.98
C ALA A 119 21.01 5.25 23.41
N GLN A 120 21.25 6.45 23.91
CA GLN A 120 20.20 7.42 24.25
C GLN A 120 19.32 7.79 23.05
N ALA A 121 19.83 7.65 21.82
CA ALA A 121 19.01 7.85 20.63
C ALA A 121 17.79 6.92 20.57
N LEU A 122 17.76 5.81 21.29
CA LEU A 122 16.60 4.90 21.36
C LEU A 122 15.39 5.48 22.07
N PHE A 123 15.62 6.35 23.06
CA PHE A 123 14.58 6.79 23.98
C PHE A 123 13.88 8.08 23.54
N GLY A 124 12.68 8.32 24.12
CA GLY A 124 11.87 9.50 23.79
C GLY A 124 11.20 9.48 22.43
N ARG A 125 11.28 8.37 21.69
CA ARG A 125 10.61 8.17 20.39
C ARG A 125 10.03 6.76 20.29
N SER A 126 8.82 6.66 19.75
CA SER A 126 8.15 5.39 19.47
C SER A 126 8.49 4.84 18.09
N GLY A 127 8.20 3.55 17.87
CA GLY A 127 8.22 2.93 16.54
C GLY A 127 9.58 2.41 16.08
N ARG A 128 10.63 2.39 16.92
CA ARG A 128 11.92 1.79 16.57
C ARG A 128 11.94 0.30 16.89
N GLY A 129 12.22 -0.53 15.91
CA GLY A 129 12.41 -1.96 16.11
C GLY A 129 13.70 -2.24 16.89
N VAL A 130 13.61 -2.97 17.98
CA VAL A 130 14.73 -3.39 18.82
C VAL A 130 14.75 -4.90 18.93
N THR A 131 15.89 -5.50 18.62
CA THR A 131 16.15 -6.94 18.81
C THR A 131 17.28 -7.09 19.81
N ALA A 132 17.10 -7.98 20.78
CA ALA A 132 18.11 -8.28 21.78
C ALA A 132 18.47 -9.77 21.77
N GLU A 133 19.74 -10.04 21.87
CA GLU A 133 20.32 -11.35 22.13
C GLU A 133 20.69 -11.41 23.62
N ALA A 134 20.14 -12.37 24.33
CA ALA A 134 20.39 -12.57 25.77
C ALA A 134 20.97 -13.94 26.04
N SER A 135 21.74 -14.07 27.12
CA SER A 135 22.21 -15.36 27.65
C SER A 135 21.07 -16.16 28.30
N GLY A 136 21.29 -17.43 28.57
CA GLY A 136 20.36 -18.27 29.35
C GLY A 136 20.02 -17.70 30.72
N SER A 137 20.85 -16.82 31.29
CA SER A 137 20.58 -16.08 32.53
C SER A 137 19.88 -14.75 32.35
N ASN A 138 19.37 -14.44 31.11
CA ASN A 138 18.75 -13.20 30.74
C ASN A 138 19.66 -11.95 30.83
N ALA A 139 20.98 -12.11 30.79
CA ALA A 139 21.90 -11.00 30.66
C ALA A 139 22.00 -10.58 29.17
N LEU A 140 22.15 -9.29 28.91
CA LEU A 140 22.28 -8.75 27.56
C LEU A 140 23.64 -9.14 26.95
N LEU A 141 23.61 -9.75 25.78
CA LEU A 141 24.81 -10.02 24.95
C LEU A 141 24.93 -8.98 23.84
N LYS A 142 23.81 -8.72 23.13
CA LYS A 142 23.76 -7.75 22.05
C LYS A 142 22.37 -7.15 21.96
N LEU A 143 22.30 -5.87 21.62
CA LEU A 143 21.07 -5.16 21.31
C LEU A 143 21.26 -4.46 19.98
N THR A 144 20.32 -4.67 19.06
CA THR A 144 20.30 -4.00 17.76
C THR A 144 19.01 -3.21 17.63
N ALA A 145 19.09 -1.95 17.23
CA ALA A 145 17.92 -1.16 16.95
C ALA A 145 18.02 -0.50 15.57
N ARG A 146 16.88 -0.41 14.86
CA ARG A 146 16.80 0.11 13.52
C ARG A 146 15.72 1.17 13.40
N TRP A 147 16.02 2.25 12.69
CA TRP A 147 15.05 3.31 12.38
C TRP A 147 15.49 4.13 11.17
N ALA A 148 14.54 4.66 10.40
CA ALA A 148 14.78 5.63 9.35
C ALA A 148 14.45 7.04 9.87
N PRO A 149 15.44 7.95 10.04
CA PRO A 149 15.19 9.29 10.55
C PRO A 149 14.57 10.24 9.52
N ALA A 150 14.79 9.97 8.23
CA ALA A 150 14.34 10.76 7.10
C ALA A 150 13.87 9.85 5.96
N ASP A 151 13.32 10.46 4.90
CA ASP A 151 12.91 9.75 3.68
C ASP A 151 13.96 9.90 2.58
N ASP A 152 15.20 9.54 2.91
CA ASP A 152 16.38 9.61 2.05
C ASP A 152 16.87 8.25 1.56
N GLY A 153 16.07 7.18 1.79
CA GLY A 153 16.44 5.82 1.43
C GLY A 153 17.46 5.18 2.37
N MET A 154 17.78 5.83 3.51
CA MET A 154 18.77 5.34 4.47
C MET A 154 18.10 4.99 5.81
N PHE A 155 18.74 4.08 6.55
CA PHE A 155 18.37 3.79 7.93
C PHE A 155 19.58 3.86 8.85
N LYS A 156 19.32 4.04 10.13
CA LYS A 156 20.33 3.94 11.19
C LYS A 156 20.18 2.62 11.91
N ARG A 157 21.33 1.96 12.12
CA ARG A 157 21.46 0.77 12.95
C ARG A 157 22.31 1.11 14.14
N LEU A 158 21.72 1.08 15.33
CA LEU A 158 22.47 1.07 16.59
C LEU A 158 22.75 -0.38 16.96
N THR A 159 23.97 -0.68 17.28
CA THR A 159 24.40 -1.95 17.86
C THR A 159 25.05 -1.69 19.21
N VAL A 160 24.59 -2.37 20.26
CA VAL A 160 25.22 -2.39 21.58
C VAL A 160 25.64 -3.81 21.85
N GLU A 161 26.92 -4.05 22.07
CA GLU A 161 27.49 -5.40 22.26
C GLU A 161 28.27 -5.47 23.58
N LYS A 162 28.17 -6.60 24.28
CA LYS A 162 28.97 -6.92 25.45
C LYS A 162 30.33 -7.44 25.03
N THR A 163 31.38 -6.75 25.42
CA THR A 163 32.78 -7.16 25.17
C THR A 163 33.46 -7.52 26.49
N ALA A 164 34.69 -8.02 26.42
CA ALA A 164 35.52 -8.27 27.60
C ALA A 164 35.77 -7.01 28.46
N ALA A 165 35.76 -5.83 27.82
CA ALA A 165 35.95 -4.52 28.47
C ALA A 165 34.66 -3.85 28.93
N GLY A 166 33.49 -4.49 28.77
CA GLY A 166 32.17 -3.93 29.06
C GLY A 166 31.33 -3.74 27.80
N PHE A 167 30.24 -2.98 27.90
CA PHE A 167 29.38 -2.68 26.76
C PHE A 167 29.99 -1.62 25.85
N GLN A 168 29.81 -1.79 24.54
CA GLN A 168 30.20 -0.82 23.53
C GLN A 168 29.01 -0.57 22.59
N SER A 169 28.88 0.67 22.10
CA SER A 169 27.87 1.05 21.14
C SER A 169 28.47 1.53 19.83
N ARG A 170 27.76 1.31 18.72
CA ARG A 170 28.06 1.91 17.42
C ARG A 170 26.77 2.23 16.67
N VAL A 171 26.78 3.33 15.91
CA VAL A 171 25.69 3.71 15.01
C VAL A 171 26.22 3.75 13.59
N GLU A 172 25.55 3.02 12.72
CA GLU A 172 25.86 2.97 11.29
C GLU A 172 24.69 3.55 10.50
N THR A 173 25.00 4.16 9.35
CA THR A 173 23.98 4.62 8.39
C THR A 173 24.12 3.76 7.14
N LEU A 174 23.06 3.05 6.79
CA LEU A 174 23.03 2.03 5.76
C LEU A 174 21.84 2.25 4.81
N PRO A 175 21.93 1.83 3.54
CA PRO A 175 20.82 1.94 2.61
C PRO A 175 19.70 0.97 2.95
N LEU A 176 18.46 1.42 2.80
CA LEU A 176 17.28 0.56 2.81
C LEU A 176 17.24 -0.26 1.51
N VAL A 177 16.85 -1.50 1.62
CA VAL A 177 16.62 -2.38 0.47
C VAL A 177 15.12 -2.43 0.17
N ALA A 178 14.75 -2.05 -1.06
CA ALA A 178 13.36 -2.14 -1.49
C ALA A 178 13.03 -3.56 -1.98
N SER A 179 11.92 -4.10 -1.51
CA SER A 179 11.28 -5.30 -2.04
C SER A 179 9.83 -5.02 -2.36
N SER A 180 9.25 -5.71 -3.34
CA SER A 180 7.83 -5.56 -3.69
C SER A 180 6.99 -6.58 -2.94
N ARG A 181 5.82 -6.13 -2.47
CA ARG A 181 4.81 -6.98 -1.83
C ARG A 181 3.48 -6.84 -2.56
N LEU A 182 2.84 -7.99 -2.79
CA LEU A 182 1.52 -8.08 -3.40
C LEU A 182 0.51 -8.32 -2.29
N ALA A 183 -0.61 -7.62 -2.34
CA ALA A 183 -1.70 -7.79 -1.39
C ALA A 183 -3.04 -7.42 -2.04
N GLY A 184 -4.13 -7.87 -1.46
CA GLY A 184 -5.48 -7.54 -1.90
C GLY A 184 -6.48 -7.65 -0.76
N GLY A 185 -7.64 -7.02 -0.93
CA GLY A 185 -8.68 -7.02 0.08
C GLY A 185 -10.06 -6.76 -0.50
N VAL A 186 -11.07 -7.02 0.35
CA VAL A 186 -12.48 -6.79 0.05
C VAL A 186 -13.03 -5.79 1.06
N ILE A 187 -13.71 -4.78 0.59
CA ILE A 187 -14.32 -3.76 1.46
C ILE A 187 -15.50 -4.38 2.20
N SER A 188 -15.40 -4.41 3.52
CA SER A 188 -16.49 -4.79 4.42
C SER A 188 -17.20 -3.55 5.00
N SER A 189 -16.45 -2.53 5.40
CA SER A 189 -16.91 -1.29 6.00
C SER A 189 -16.18 -0.05 5.47
N SER A 190 -14.85 -0.06 5.47
CA SER A 190 -14.00 1.02 4.98
C SER A 190 -12.73 0.49 4.33
N LEU A 191 -11.99 1.35 3.60
CA LEU A 191 -10.69 0.99 3.04
C LEU A 191 -9.70 0.61 4.15
N PHE A 192 -9.60 1.41 5.22
CA PHE A 192 -8.67 1.14 6.32
C PHE A 192 -8.95 -0.19 7.01
N ALA A 193 -10.23 -0.51 7.30
CA ALA A 193 -10.58 -1.80 7.88
C ALA A 193 -10.18 -2.97 6.94
N ALA A 194 -10.36 -2.82 5.63
CA ALA A 194 -9.99 -3.86 4.68
C ALA A 194 -8.47 -4.00 4.49
N THR A 195 -7.70 -2.90 4.62
CA THR A 195 -6.24 -2.95 4.61
C THR A 195 -5.69 -3.56 5.91
N ASP A 196 -6.29 -3.27 7.07
CA ASP A 196 -5.94 -3.90 8.35
C ASP A 196 -6.16 -5.41 8.30
N ASP A 197 -7.33 -5.87 7.81
CA ASP A 197 -7.64 -7.29 7.63
C ASP A 197 -6.62 -7.99 6.72
N ALA A 198 -6.09 -7.27 5.71
CA ALA A 198 -5.08 -7.75 4.79
C ALA A 198 -3.63 -7.54 5.29
N ARG A 199 -3.43 -7.01 6.50
CA ARG A 199 -2.13 -6.65 7.08
C ARG A 199 -1.31 -5.71 6.20
N ILE A 200 -1.99 -4.79 5.52
CA ILE A 200 -1.40 -3.74 4.68
C ILE A 200 -1.20 -2.49 5.54
N PRO A 201 0.00 -1.88 5.56
CA PRO A 201 0.26 -0.68 6.34
C PRO A 201 -0.66 0.49 5.97
N ASP A 202 -1.08 1.30 6.96
CA ASP A 202 -1.92 2.49 6.77
C ASP A 202 -1.37 3.47 5.72
N ALA A 203 -0.04 3.63 5.66
CA ALA A 203 0.61 4.46 4.66
C ALA A 203 0.31 4.03 3.22
N VAL A 204 0.06 2.73 2.98
CA VAL A 204 -0.36 2.20 1.67
C VAL A 204 -1.83 2.49 1.43
N ALA A 205 -2.69 2.36 2.46
CA ALA A 205 -4.11 2.70 2.37
C ALA A 205 -4.31 4.19 2.01
N VAL A 206 -3.53 5.08 2.63
CA VAL A 206 -3.54 6.52 2.31
C VAL A 206 -3.14 6.74 0.87
N GLN A 207 -2.06 6.13 0.39
CA GLN A 207 -1.62 6.25 -1.01
C GLN A 207 -2.68 5.72 -1.99
N LEU A 208 -3.35 4.60 -1.69
CA LEU A 208 -4.46 4.08 -2.52
C LEU A 208 -5.60 5.09 -2.62
N ALA A 209 -6.00 5.69 -1.49
CA ALA A 209 -7.03 6.71 -1.48
C ALA A 209 -6.62 7.95 -2.28
N GLU A 210 -5.37 8.39 -2.19
CA GLU A 210 -4.83 9.52 -2.95
C GLU A 210 -4.77 9.24 -4.47
N ILE A 211 -4.26 8.06 -4.86
CA ILE A 211 -4.12 7.65 -6.26
C ILE A 211 -5.47 7.68 -6.98
N PHE A 212 -6.52 7.14 -6.35
CA PHE A 212 -7.85 7.04 -6.97
C PHE A 212 -8.81 8.14 -6.55
N SER A 213 -8.37 9.15 -5.77
CA SER A 213 -9.22 10.24 -5.27
C SER A 213 -9.93 11.05 -6.37
N GLY A 214 -9.36 11.05 -7.57
CA GLY A 214 -9.96 11.69 -8.74
C GLY A 214 -11.14 10.93 -9.35
N ASP A 215 -11.24 9.63 -9.10
CA ASP A 215 -12.21 8.73 -9.72
C ASP A 215 -13.19 8.14 -8.69
N ILE A 216 -12.75 7.95 -7.44
CA ILE A 216 -13.51 7.29 -6.37
C ILE A 216 -13.62 8.23 -5.17
N ASP A 217 -14.84 8.52 -4.75
CA ASP A 217 -15.12 9.16 -3.44
C ASP A 217 -15.11 8.07 -2.35
N PHE A 218 -13.97 7.89 -1.69
CA PHE A 218 -13.79 6.87 -0.66
C PHE A 218 -14.69 7.04 0.57
N HIS A 219 -15.31 8.21 0.75
CA HIS A 219 -16.25 8.46 1.84
C HIS A 219 -17.71 8.10 1.50
N ARG A 220 -18.09 8.23 0.22
CA ARG A 220 -19.49 8.11 -0.19
C ARG A 220 -19.75 6.99 -1.20
N SER A 221 -18.75 6.63 -1.99
CA SER A 221 -18.93 5.71 -3.11
C SER A 221 -18.54 4.27 -2.81
N LEU A 222 -17.85 4.01 -1.69
CA LEU A 222 -17.48 2.64 -1.31
C LEU A 222 -18.72 1.79 -1.00
N ARG A 223 -18.68 0.55 -1.47
CA ARG A 223 -19.72 -0.45 -1.23
C ARG A 223 -19.10 -1.71 -0.64
N LYS A 224 -19.87 -2.39 0.20
CA LYS A 224 -19.53 -3.73 0.66
C LYS A 224 -19.39 -4.65 -0.55
N GLY A 225 -18.27 -5.35 -0.65
CA GLY A 225 -17.93 -6.20 -1.80
C GLY A 225 -17.06 -5.54 -2.86
N ASP A 226 -16.80 -4.21 -2.78
CA ASP A 226 -15.73 -3.59 -3.57
C ASP A 226 -14.40 -4.26 -3.24
N ARG A 227 -13.47 -4.31 -4.18
CA ARG A 227 -12.20 -5.03 -4.03
C ARG A 227 -11.04 -4.15 -4.45
N PHE A 228 -9.89 -4.41 -3.87
CA PHE A 228 -8.65 -3.82 -4.33
C PHE A 228 -7.53 -4.85 -4.37
N SER A 229 -6.57 -4.60 -5.24
CA SER A 229 -5.30 -5.30 -5.35
C SER A 229 -4.20 -4.26 -5.40
N VAL A 230 -3.09 -4.49 -4.73
CA VAL A 230 -1.99 -3.53 -4.63
C VAL A 230 -0.65 -4.24 -4.67
N VAL A 231 0.28 -3.63 -5.38
CA VAL A 231 1.71 -3.95 -5.33
C VAL A 231 2.42 -2.73 -4.77
N TYR A 232 3.14 -2.89 -3.68
CA TYR A 232 3.82 -1.79 -3.01
C TYR A 232 5.23 -2.18 -2.56
N GLU A 233 6.09 -1.18 -2.40
CA GLU A 233 7.43 -1.35 -1.86
C GLU A 233 7.38 -1.56 -0.35
N THR A 234 8.16 -2.51 0.13
CA THR A 234 8.55 -2.63 1.54
C THR A 234 10.02 -2.31 1.64
N LEU A 235 10.36 -1.29 2.41
CA LEU A 235 11.72 -0.87 2.65
C LEU A 235 12.27 -1.64 3.85
N GLN A 236 13.28 -2.45 3.60
CA GLN A 236 13.88 -3.37 4.56
C GLN A 236 15.20 -2.83 5.10
N ALA A 237 15.41 -3.05 6.39
CA ALA A 237 16.68 -2.82 7.09
C ALA A 237 17.21 -4.18 7.57
N ASP A 238 18.38 -4.59 7.09
CA ASP A 238 18.98 -5.91 7.41
C ASP A 238 18.04 -7.10 7.11
N GLY A 239 17.25 -7.02 6.03
CA GLY A 239 16.28 -8.07 5.66
C GLY A 239 14.94 -8.00 6.37
N GLU A 240 14.79 -7.16 7.40
CA GLU A 240 13.54 -6.97 8.13
C GLU A 240 12.74 -5.77 7.60
N PRO A 241 11.42 -5.89 7.42
CA PRO A 241 10.59 -4.77 7.01
C PRO A 241 10.64 -3.63 8.03
N LEU A 242 11.07 -2.43 7.60
CA LEU A 242 11.13 -1.26 8.47
C LEU A 242 9.95 -0.32 8.23
N ARG A 243 9.58 -0.09 6.97
CA ARG A 243 8.44 0.75 6.60
C ARG A 243 7.91 0.40 5.20
N ALA A 244 6.67 0.81 4.94
CA ALA A 244 6.15 0.80 3.58
C ALA A 244 6.81 1.92 2.76
N GLY A 245 7.07 1.61 1.50
CA GLY A 245 7.48 2.56 0.50
C GLY A 245 6.31 3.01 -0.37
N ARG A 246 6.57 3.12 -1.67
CA ARG A 246 5.61 3.59 -2.66
C ARG A 246 4.67 2.47 -3.11
N VAL A 247 3.43 2.81 -3.40
CA VAL A 247 2.56 1.95 -4.22
C VAL A 247 3.11 1.91 -5.64
N LEU A 248 3.45 0.72 -6.13
CA LEU A 248 3.98 0.52 -7.49
C LEU A 248 2.85 0.38 -8.49
N SER A 249 1.81 -0.37 -8.13
CA SER A 249 0.60 -0.51 -8.93
C SER A 249 -0.59 -0.87 -8.04
N ALA A 250 -1.78 -0.54 -8.51
CA ALA A 250 -3.01 -0.87 -7.82
C ALA A 250 -4.17 -1.03 -8.79
N GLU A 251 -5.12 -1.86 -8.41
CA GLU A 251 -6.44 -1.94 -9.00
C GLU A 251 -7.48 -1.77 -7.89
N PHE A 252 -8.49 -0.97 -8.15
CA PHE A 252 -9.66 -0.82 -7.29
C PHE A 252 -10.93 -1.07 -8.09
N VAL A 253 -11.72 -2.06 -7.70
CA VAL A 253 -13.02 -2.35 -8.32
C VAL A 253 -14.10 -1.75 -7.43
N ASN A 254 -14.67 -0.62 -7.86
CA ASN A 254 -15.74 0.09 -7.17
C ASN A 254 -17.04 -0.04 -7.96
N ASN A 255 -18.06 -0.58 -7.33
CA ASN A 255 -19.36 -0.82 -7.96
C ASN A 255 -19.25 -1.59 -9.31
N GLY A 256 -18.37 -2.59 -9.36
CA GLY A 256 -18.12 -3.42 -10.55
C GLY A 256 -17.23 -2.78 -11.61
N LYS A 257 -16.85 -1.50 -11.47
CA LYS A 257 -15.96 -0.80 -12.41
C LYS A 257 -14.52 -0.87 -11.92
N PRO A 258 -13.57 -1.40 -12.71
CA PRO A 258 -12.15 -1.42 -12.36
C PRO A 258 -11.50 -0.06 -12.67
N TYR A 259 -10.66 0.38 -11.74
CA TYR A 259 -9.76 1.52 -11.85
C TYR A 259 -8.35 1.01 -11.62
N GLN A 260 -7.44 1.26 -12.54
CA GLN A 260 -6.07 0.74 -12.50
C GLN A 260 -5.06 1.87 -12.50
N ALA A 261 -4.01 1.71 -11.72
CA ALA A 261 -2.93 2.67 -11.57
C ALA A 261 -1.59 1.95 -11.59
N MET A 262 -0.57 2.57 -12.19
CA MET A 262 0.82 2.18 -12.05
C MET A 262 1.71 3.40 -11.89
N TRP A 263 2.73 3.26 -11.05
CA TRP A 263 3.82 4.23 -10.98
C TRP A 263 4.73 4.05 -12.17
N PHE A 264 5.04 5.14 -12.86
CA PHE A 264 6.01 5.13 -13.94
C PHE A 264 6.93 6.35 -13.83
N GLN A 265 8.20 6.11 -14.06
CA GLN A 265 9.24 7.11 -14.10
C GLN A 265 10.09 6.86 -15.35
N ASP A 266 10.55 7.92 -16.00
CA ASP A 266 11.43 7.79 -17.17
C ASP A 266 12.72 7.04 -16.80
N PRO A 267 12.96 5.84 -17.35
CA PRO A 267 14.15 5.06 -17.02
C PRO A 267 15.46 5.70 -17.51
N ALA A 268 15.38 6.63 -18.48
CA ALA A 268 16.56 7.33 -19.02
C ALA A 268 16.92 8.58 -18.20
N ALA A 269 16.04 9.08 -17.37
CA ALA A 269 16.33 10.21 -16.50
C ALA A 269 17.12 9.70 -15.28
N GLY A 270 18.42 10.00 -15.25
CA GLY A 270 19.32 9.60 -14.15
C GLY A 270 18.78 9.97 -12.76
N ASN A 271 19.24 9.24 -11.74
CA ASN A 271 18.85 9.38 -10.34
C ASN A 271 18.73 10.84 -9.90
N GLY A 272 17.51 11.25 -9.51
CA GLY A 272 17.20 12.55 -8.92
C GLY A 272 16.59 13.62 -9.86
N LYS A 273 16.43 13.39 -11.17
CA LYS A 273 15.87 14.37 -12.11
C LYS A 273 14.52 14.00 -12.72
N ALA A 274 14.11 12.74 -12.75
CA ALA A 274 12.81 12.34 -13.28
C ALA A 274 11.75 12.42 -12.21
N GLN A 275 10.79 13.26 -12.42
CA GLN A 275 9.55 13.27 -11.65
C GLN A 275 8.67 12.13 -12.18
N GLY A 276 8.58 11.02 -11.44
CA GLY A 276 7.64 9.94 -11.74
C GLY A 276 6.20 10.34 -11.42
N GLY A 277 5.24 9.57 -11.90
CA GLY A 277 3.83 9.79 -11.66
C GLY A 277 3.01 8.51 -11.74
N TYR A 278 1.77 8.59 -11.26
CA TYR A 278 0.80 7.52 -11.46
C TYR A 278 0.05 7.73 -12.76
N TYR A 279 -0.11 6.63 -13.50
CA TYR A 279 -0.81 6.58 -14.78
C TYR A 279 -1.79 5.41 -14.79
N THR A 280 -2.87 5.54 -15.57
CA THR A 280 -3.68 4.38 -15.94
C THR A 280 -2.83 3.43 -16.79
N LEU A 281 -3.22 2.16 -16.91
CA LEU A 281 -2.49 1.22 -17.78
C LEU A 281 -2.60 1.58 -19.29
N ALA A 282 -3.44 2.55 -19.64
CA ALA A 282 -3.51 3.16 -20.98
C ALA A 282 -2.51 4.32 -21.15
N GLY A 283 -1.83 4.74 -20.09
CA GLY A 283 -0.84 5.82 -20.10
C GLY A 283 -1.42 7.22 -19.93
N GLU A 284 -2.60 7.34 -19.36
CA GLU A 284 -3.20 8.60 -18.94
C GLU A 284 -2.77 8.92 -17.50
N SER A 285 -2.29 10.13 -17.25
CA SER A 285 -1.88 10.54 -15.90
C SER A 285 -3.06 10.55 -14.93
N LEU A 286 -2.90 9.94 -13.78
CA LEU A 286 -3.86 10.03 -12.66
C LEU A 286 -3.66 11.32 -11.85
N LYS A 287 -2.53 12.02 -12.06
CA LYS A 287 -2.34 13.36 -11.52
C LYS A 287 -3.23 14.31 -12.32
N ARG A 288 -4.41 14.58 -11.82
CA ARG A 288 -5.29 15.61 -12.38
C ARG A 288 -4.65 16.98 -12.18
N SER A 289 -4.94 17.90 -13.08
CA SER A 289 -4.48 19.29 -12.96
C SER A 289 -4.95 19.94 -11.66
N PHE A 290 -6.08 19.45 -11.11
CA PHE A 290 -6.65 19.94 -9.86
C PHE A 290 -7.14 18.82 -8.97
N LEU A 291 -6.85 18.93 -7.66
CA LEU A 291 -7.41 18.06 -6.62
C LEU A 291 -8.93 18.28 -6.53
N ALA A 292 -9.66 17.23 -6.17
CA ALA A 292 -11.09 17.29 -5.96
C ALA A 292 -11.50 18.14 -4.73
N SER A 293 -10.59 18.30 -3.76
CA SER A 293 -10.82 19.06 -2.53
C SER A 293 -9.60 19.88 -2.12
N PRO A 294 -9.82 21.14 -1.66
CA PRO A 294 -8.77 21.99 -1.09
C PRO A 294 -8.37 21.59 0.33
N MET A 295 -8.91 20.51 0.87
CA MET A 295 -8.58 19.96 2.19
C MET A 295 -8.51 18.44 2.12
N GLU A 296 -7.76 17.83 3.03
CA GLU A 296 -7.54 16.39 3.07
C GLU A 296 -8.81 15.63 3.46
N PHE A 297 -9.50 16.12 4.48
CA PHE A 297 -10.79 15.60 4.94
C PHE A 297 -11.80 16.74 5.00
N SER A 298 -12.85 16.70 4.17
CA SER A 298 -13.79 17.79 4.11
C SER A 298 -15.22 17.34 3.83
N ARG A 299 -16.16 18.00 4.48
CA ARG A 299 -17.60 17.90 4.19
C ARG A 299 -18.06 19.20 3.52
N VAL A 300 -18.58 19.11 2.30
CA VAL A 300 -19.23 20.24 1.66
C VAL A 300 -20.48 20.62 2.47
N SER A 301 -20.48 21.81 3.04
CA SER A 301 -21.62 22.38 3.77
C SER A 301 -22.55 23.19 2.87
N SER A 302 -22.01 23.84 1.84
CA SER A 302 -22.77 24.57 0.84
C SER A 302 -22.09 24.53 -0.53
N GLY A 303 -22.83 24.11 -1.57
CA GLY A 303 -22.30 24.00 -2.92
C GLY A 303 -22.49 25.28 -3.75
N PHE A 304 -21.96 25.25 -4.98
CA PHE A 304 -22.10 26.28 -6.01
C PHE A 304 -23.56 26.34 -6.52
N LYS A 305 -24.36 27.27 -5.99
CA LYS A 305 -25.80 27.43 -6.34
C LYS A 305 -26.37 28.74 -5.86
N MET A 306 -27.58 29.11 -6.36
CA MET A 306 -28.39 30.16 -5.75
C MET A 306 -28.81 29.76 -4.33
N ARG A 307 -28.55 30.62 -3.35
CA ARG A 307 -28.99 30.44 -1.96
C ARG A 307 -29.42 31.74 -1.31
N PHE A 308 -30.21 31.63 -0.26
CA PHE A 308 -30.53 32.77 0.62
C PHE A 308 -29.29 33.09 1.47
N HIS A 309 -28.75 34.32 1.34
CA HIS A 309 -27.55 34.72 2.05
C HIS A 309 -27.86 35.06 3.51
N PRO A 310 -27.33 34.36 4.51
CA PRO A 310 -27.77 34.47 5.90
C PRO A 310 -27.51 35.85 6.52
N ILE A 311 -26.41 36.53 6.11
CA ILE A 311 -26.06 37.85 6.65
C ILE A 311 -26.77 38.98 5.89
N LEU A 312 -26.84 38.89 4.54
CA LEU A 312 -27.45 39.94 3.71
C LEU A 312 -28.96 39.77 3.52
N GLN A 313 -29.52 38.64 3.96
CA GLN A 313 -30.94 38.28 3.85
C GLN A 313 -31.55 38.45 2.45
N THR A 314 -30.78 38.13 1.42
CA THR A 314 -31.19 38.22 0.02
C THR A 314 -30.80 36.93 -0.72
N TRP A 315 -31.53 36.58 -1.77
CA TRP A 315 -31.15 35.52 -2.68
C TRP A 315 -29.91 35.93 -3.49
N ARG A 316 -28.83 35.18 -3.38
CA ARG A 316 -27.60 35.42 -4.10
C ARG A 316 -26.98 34.12 -4.63
N ALA A 317 -26.27 34.25 -5.73
CA ALA A 317 -25.43 33.16 -6.21
C ALA A 317 -24.28 32.91 -5.22
N HIS A 318 -24.16 31.68 -4.73
CA HIS A 318 -22.97 31.22 -4.03
C HIS A 318 -21.94 30.83 -5.08
N LEU A 319 -20.96 31.71 -5.29
CA LEU A 319 -19.97 31.61 -6.38
C LEU A 319 -18.79 30.68 -6.06
N GLY A 320 -18.92 29.87 -5.00
CA GLY A 320 -17.93 28.91 -4.55
C GLY A 320 -18.55 27.70 -3.88
N THR A 321 -17.71 26.91 -3.22
CA THR A 321 -18.09 25.78 -2.39
C THR A 321 -17.59 26.00 -0.97
N ASP A 322 -18.43 25.87 0.01
CA ASP A 322 -18.05 25.96 1.43
C ASP A 322 -17.79 24.57 1.99
N TYR A 323 -16.63 24.41 2.59
CA TYR A 323 -16.18 23.19 3.24
C TYR A 323 -16.13 23.39 4.76
N ALA A 324 -17.03 22.74 5.50
CA ALA A 324 -17.04 22.80 6.95
C ALA A 324 -15.80 22.09 7.53
N ALA A 325 -15.04 22.78 8.37
CA ALA A 325 -13.89 22.24 9.07
C ALA A 325 -13.58 23.07 10.33
N PRO A 326 -12.95 22.46 11.36
CA PRO A 326 -12.48 23.18 12.53
C PRO A 326 -11.47 24.28 12.17
N VAL A 327 -11.41 25.34 13.00
CA VAL A 327 -10.36 26.36 12.89
C VAL A 327 -8.98 25.70 13.03
N GLY A 328 -8.05 26.09 12.15
CA GLY A 328 -6.70 25.52 12.13
C GLY A 328 -6.51 24.31 11.22
N THR A 329 -7.60 23.78 10.62
CA THR A 329 -7.47 22.73 9.60
C THR A 329 -6.66 23.23 8.41
N PRO A 330 -5.63 22.49 7.91
CA PRO A 330 -4.85 22.92 6.76
C PRO A 330 -5.69 23.06 5.49
N ALA A 331 -5.58 24.21 4.82
CA ALA A 331 -6.07 24.46 3.47
C ALA A 331 -4.91 24.35 2.49
N ARG A 332 -5.07 23.55 1.43
CA ARG A 332 -4.05 23.26 0.43
C ARG A 332 -4.44 23.77 -0.95
N THR A 333 -3.45 24.17 -1.76
CA THR A 333 -3.73 24.50 -3.15
C THR A 333 -4.15 23.26 -3.93
N VAL A 334 -5.22 23.40 -4.73
CA VAL A 334 -5.72 22.27 -5.54
C VAL A 334 -4.88 22.01 -6.79
N GLY A 335 -4.02 22.92 -7.21
CA GLY A 335 -3.17 22.81 -8.42
C GLY A 335 -1.84 23.51 -8.25
N ASP A 336 -0.88 23.17 -9.13
CA ASP A 336 0.38 23.91 -9.26
C ASP A 336 0.08 25.34 -9.75
N GLY A 337 0.75 26.36 -9.20
CA GLY A 337 0.50 27.74 -9.58
C GLY A 337 1.40 28.76 -8.89
N THR A 338 1.03 30.02 -9.03
CA THR A 338 1.69 31.14 -8.37
C THR A 338 0.67 31.94 -7.56
N VAL A 339 1.00 32.27 -6.34
CA VAL A 339 0.13 33.08 -5.46
C VAL A 339 0.02 34.50 -6.04
N SER A 340 -1.16 34.84 -6.56
CA SER A 340 -1.47 36.17 -7.11
C SER A 340 -1.88 37.17 -6.02
N PHE A 341 -2.50 36.67 -4.94
CA PHE A 341 -2.89 37.48 -3.79
C PHE A 341 -2.78 36.68 -2.48
N ALA A 342 -2.29 37.31 -1.42
CA ALA A 342 -2.28 36.79 -0.07
C ALA A 342 -2.42 37.94 0.92
N GLY A 343 -3.55 38.05 1.63
CA GLY A 343 -3.86 39.17 2.50
C GLY A 343 -5.32 39.22 2.92
N VAL A 344 -5.77 40.38 3.41
CA VAL A 344 -7.16 40.63 3.84
C VAL A 344 -7.94 41.28 2.69
N GLN A 345 -9.13 40.76 2.40
CA GLN A 345 -10.07 41.36 1.44
C GLN A 345 -11.48 41.40 2.03
N ASN A 346 -12.19 42.52 1.79
CA ASN A 346 -13.55 42.69 2.30
C ASN A 346 -14.48 41.53 1.86
N GLY A 347 -15.24 40.99 2.79
CA GLY A 347 -16.09 39.82 2.60
C GLY A 347 -15.35 38.51 2.77
N PHE A 348 -14.21 38.30 2.16
CA PHE A 348 -13.41 37.07 2.23
C PHE A 348 -12.60 36.92 3.51
N GLY A 349 -12.33 38.02 4.25
CA GLY A 349 -11.39 37.99 5.36
C GLY A 349 -9.96 37.71 4.89
N ASN A 350 -9.23 36.88 5.61
CA ASN A 350 -7.93 36.41 5.13
C ASN A 350 -8.12 35.48 3.94
N VAL A 351 -7.50 35.79 2.82
CA VAL A 351 -7.69 35.10 1.56
C VAL A 351 -6.36 34.90 0.84
N VAL A 352 -6.23 33.73 0.19
CA VAL A 352 -5.16 33.41 -0.76
C VAL A 352 -5.82 33.18 -2.13
N MET A 353 -5.22 33.77 -3.19
CA MET A 353 -5.56 33.48 -4.57
C MET A 353 -4.36 32.90 -5.28
N VAL A 354 -4.56 31.81 -6.03
CA VAL A 354 -3.52 31.12 -6.78
C VAL A 354 -3.90 31.13 -8.26
N ASP A 355 -3.02 31.67 -9.08
CA ASP A 355 -3.15 31.65 -10.53
C ASP A 355 -2.47 30.37 -11.06
N HIS A 356 -3.21 29.63 -11.87
CA HIS A 356 -2.80 28.40 -12.53
C HIS A 356 -2.61 28.63 -14.03
N ARG A 357 -2.23 27.59 -14.77
CA ARG A 357 -2.17 27.63 -16.23
C ARG A 357 -3.58 27.87 -16.83
N ASN A 358 -3.62 28.27 -18.09
CA ASN A 358 -4.87 28.43 -18.87
C ASN A 358 -5.86 29.45 -18.27
N HIS A 359 -5.36 30.55 -17.67
CA HIS A 359 -6.17 31.61 -17.07
C HIS A 359 -7.17 31.13 -16.01
N GLN A 360 -6.76 30.14 -15.25
CA GLN A 360 -7.52 29.59 -14.14
C GLN A 360 -7.00 30.18 -12.83
N THR A 361 -7.91 30.53 -11.93
CA THR A 361 -7.58 31.07 -10.60
C THR A 361 -8.40 30.37 -9.54
N THR A 362 -7.79 30.00 -8.43
CA THR A 362 -8.51 29.47 -7.24
C THR A 362 -8.42 30.46 -6.09
N VAL A 363 -9.48 30.50 -5.27
CA VAL A 363 -9.62 31.41 -4.13
C VAL A 363 -9.87 30.58 -2.87
N TYR A 364 -9.14 30.89 -1.82
CA TYR A 364 -9.20 30.21 -0.51
C TYR A 364 -9.45 31.27 0.57
N ALA A 365 -10.67 31.38 1.06
CA ALA A 365 -11.09 32.48 1.92
C ALA A 365 -11.50 32.04 3.34
N HIS A 366 -11.76 33.00 4.20
CA HIS A 366 -12.09 32.88 5.62
C HIS A 366 -10.98 32.26 6.47
N LEU A 367 -9.72 32.33 6.02
CA LEU A 367 -8.58 31.72 6.68
C LEU A 367 -8.33 32.35 8.05
N SER A 368 -7.91 31.54 9.03
CA SER A 368 -7.39 32.04 10.31
C SER A 368 -5.94 32.50 10.17
N LYS A 369 -5.17 31.83 9.30
CA LYS A 369 -3.74 32.14 9.05
C LYS A 369 -3.38 31.88 7.59
N ILE A 370 -2.61 32.80 7.01
CA ILE A 370 -2.00 32.66 5.68
C ILE A 370 -0.57 32.13 5.87
N LEU A 371 -0.17 31.12 5.09
CA LEU A 371 1.14 30.46 5.18
C LEU A 371 2.06 30.77 3.98
N VAL A 372 1.57 31.52 3.00
CA VAL A 372 2.27 31.85 1.76
C VAL A 372 2.25 33.35 1.51
N LYS A 373 3.06 33.84 0.57
CA LYS A 373 3.13 35.24 0.19
C LYS A 373 2.87 35.42 -1.32
N LYS A 374 2.41 36.62 -1.74
CA LYS A 374 2.24 36.98 -3.14
C LYS A 374 3.55 36.76 -3.92
N GLY A 375 3.42 36.19 -5.12
CA GLY A 375 4.53 35.83 -6.02
C GLY A 375 5.20 34.49 -5.70
N GLN A 376 4.81 33.82 -4.63
CA GLN A 376 5.34 32.50 -4.29
C GLN A 376 4.79 31.44 -5.24
N ALA A 377 5.67 30.60 -5.82
CA ALA A 377 5.27 29.38 -6.50
C ALA A 377 4.80 28.34 -5.49
N VAL A 378 3.70 27.66 -5.80
CA VAL A 378 3.11 26.62 -4.95
C VAL A 378 2.83 25.36 -5.79
N SER A 379 3.02 24.21 -5.18
CA SER A 379 2.75 22.90 -5.80
C SER A 379 1.41 22.36 -5.33
N GLN A 380 0.72 21.60 -6.20
CA GLN A 380 -0.53 20.92 -5.87
C GLN A 380 -0.41 20.15 -4.53
N GLY A 381 -1.38 20.34 -3.65
CA GLY A 381 -1.39 19.73 -2.31
C GLY A 381 -0.58 20.50 -1.25
N GLN A 382 0.15 21.55 -1.62
CA GLN A 382 0.90 22.37 -0.65
C GLN A 382 -0.05 23.16 0.25
N ASN A 383 0.20 23.15 1.58
CA ASN A 383 -0.54 23.94 2.54
C ASN A 383 -0.27 25.44 2.33
N ILE A 384 -1.34 26.22 2.12
CA ILE A 384 -1.28 27.66 1.84
C ILE A 384 -1.95 28.52 2.90
N GLY A 385 -2.72 27.90 3.79
CA GLY A 385 -3.38 28.58 4.90
C GLY A 385 -4.02 27.62 5.88
N LEU A 386 -4.64 28.15 6.91
CA LEU A 386 -5.42 27.40 7.90
C LEU A 386 -6.85 27.90 7.90
N VAL A 387 -7.83 27.00 7.97
CA VAL A 387 -9.25 27.30 8.03
C VAL A 387 -9.54 28.21 9.23
N GLY A 388 -10.47 29.13 9.05
CA GLY A 388 -10.92 30.08 10.06
C GLY A 388 -12.39 30.46 9.92
N ALA A 389 -12.69 31.68 10.38
CA ALA A 389 -14.02 32.31 10.28
C ALA A 389 -13.86 33.83 10.11
N THR A 390 -12.82 34.28 9.40
CA THR A 390 -12.56 35.71 9.17
C THR A 390 -13.46 36.23 8.05
N GLY A 391 -13.72 37.53 8.02
CA GLY A 391 -14.62 38.15 7.03
C GLY A 391 -16.10 37.86 7.29
N TRP A 392 -16.89 37.67 6.22
CA TRP A 392 -18.34 37.43 6.31
C TRP A 392 -18.65 35.93 6.47
N ALA A 393 -18.12 35.31 7.50
CA ALA A 393 -18.35 33.91 7.83
C ALA A 393 -19.30 33.76 9.00
N THR A 394 -20.28 32.86 8.94
CA THR A 394 -21.21 32.53 10.02
C THR A 394 -20.68 31.48 10.99
N GLY A 395 -19.60 30.83 10.65
CA GLY A 395 -18.91 29.79 11.44
C GLY A 395 -17.68 29.30 10.73
N PRO A 396 -16.86 28.43 11.38
CA PRO A 396 -15.63 27.93 10.80
C PRO A 396 -15.85 27.13 9.52
N HIS A 397 -15.29 27.58 8.41
CA HIS A 397 -15.31 26.89 7.11
C HIS A 397 -14.25 27.47 6.17
N LEU A 398 -13.90 26.72 5.12
CA LEU A 398 -13.16 27.22 3.99
C LEU A 398 -14.13 27.55 2.85
N HIS A 399 -14.17 28.81 2.41
CA HIS A 399 -14.83 29.18 1.16
C HIS A 399 -13.83 29.03 0.00
N PHE A 400 -14.20 28.22 -0.99
CA PHE A 400 -13.35 27.87 -2.11
C PHE A 400 -14.02 28.21 -3.45
N GLU A 401 -13.35 29.00 -4.29
CA GLU A 401 -13.83 29.33 -5.62
C GLU A 401 -12.86 28.81 -6.68
N PHE A 402 -13.43 28.47 -7.84
CA PHE A 402 -12.70 28.20 -9.07
C PHE A 402 -13.16 29.17 -10.16
N ARG A 403 -12.21 29.86 -10.81
CA ARG A 403 -12.49 30.85 -11.85
C ARG A 403 -11.73 30.48 -13.12
N VAL A 404 -12.38 30.59 -14.29
CA VAL A 404 -11.79 30.41 -15.62
C VAL A 404 -12.02 31.70 -16.39
N ASN A 405 -10.96 32.36 -16.83
CA ASN A 405 -11.02 33.69 -17.42
C ASN A 405 -11.80 34.69 -16.56
N GLY A 406 -11.64 34.66 -15.24
CA GLY A 406 -12.35 35.50 -14.30
C GLY A 406 -13.82 35.10 -14.01
N VAL A 407 -14.39 34.14 -14.73
CA VAL A 407 -15.76 33.66 -14.55
C VAL A 407 -15.78 32.49 -13.56
N HIS A 408 -16.62 32.61 -12.51
CA HIS A 408 -16.80 31.55 -11.53
C HIS A 408 -17.37 30.28 -12.16
N ARG A 409 -16.80 29.14 -11.79
CA ARG A 409 -17.21 27.81 -12.22
C ARG A 409 -17.42 26.92 -10.99
N ASP A 410 -18.26 25.93 -11.14
CA ASP A 410 -18.44 24.94 -10.09
C ASP A 410 -17.15 24.15 -9.85
N PRO A 411 -16.47 24.30 -8.69
CA PRO A 411 -15.22 23.63 -8.40
C PRO A 411 -15.27 22.11 -8.55
N MET A 412 -16.40 21.50 -8.15
CA MET A 412 -16.58 20.05 -8.22
C MET A 412 -16.63 19.52 -9.64
N THR A 413 -17.19 20.31 -10.56
CA THR A 413 -17.25 19.95 -11.99
C THR A 413 -15.88 20.07 -12.63
N ILE A 414 -15.14 21.16 -12.36
CA ILE A 414 -13.80 21.37 -12.93
C ILE A 414 -12.81 20.32 -12.47
N ALA A 415 -12.82 19.95 -11.18
CA ALA A 415 -11.96 18.89 -10.66
C ALA A 415 -12.17 17.55 -11.40
N ARG A 416 -13.43 17.23 -11.76
CA ARG A 416 -13.76 16.00 -12.51
C ARG A 416 -13.40 16.09 -13.99
N GLN A 417 -13.44 17.28 -14.60
CA GLN A 417 -13.18 17.50 -16.03
C GLN A 417 -11.71 17.82 -16.35
N SER A 418 -10.84 17.94 -15.33
CA SER A 418 -9.43 18.21 -15.59
C SER A 418 -8.82 17.07 -16.40
N GLU A 419 -8.35 17.40 -17.62
CA GLU A 419 -7.79 16.41 -18.54
C GLU A 419 -6.56 15.72 -17.95
N ALA A 420 -6.52 14.40 -18.12
CA ALA A 420 -5.35 13.60 -17.83
C ALA A 420 -4.28 13.87 -18.88
N VAL A 421 -3.08 14.25 -18.47
CA VAL A 421 -1.96 14.44 -19.40
C VAL A 421 -1.43 13.05 -19.81
N PRO A 422 -1.49 12.67 -21.10
CA PRO A 422 -0.99 11.37 -21.53
C PRO A 422 0.54 11.29 -21.37
N ILE A 423 1.04 10.06 -21.20
CA ILE A 423 2.49 9.80 -21.18
C ILE A 423 3.13 10.32 -22.48
N ALA A 424 4.31 10.94 -22.37
CA ALA A 424 5.02 11.48 -23.52
C ALA A 424 5.28 10.39 -24.58
N ALA A 425 5.17 10.75 -25.87
CA ALA A 425 5.22 9.78 -26.96
C ALA A 425 6.52 8.95 -26.98
N HIS A 426 7.66 9.55 -26.66
CA HIS A 426 8.95 8.86 -26.62
C HIS A 426 9.08 7.83 -25.48
N LEU A 427 8.28 7.96 -24.40
CA LEU A 427 8.24 7.04 -23.28
C LEU A 427 7.24 5.88 -23.46
N ARG A 428 6.36 5.98 -24.47
CA ARG A 428 5.29 5.02 -24.72
C ARG A 428 5.77 3.55 -24.83
N PRO A 429 6.88 3.24 -25.55
CA PRO A 429 7.36 1.87 -25.63
C PRO A 429 7.75 1.28 -24.27
N ALA A 430 8.57 2.01 -23.49
CA ALA A 430 8.98 1.59 -22.15
C ALA A 430 7.79 1.48 -21.19
N PHE A 431 6.86 2.42 -21.27
CA PHE A 431 5.62 2.39 -20.50
C PHE A 431 4.77 1.15 -20.81
N ASN A 432 4.55 0.84 -22.08
CA ASN A 432 3.74 -0.32 -22.48
C ASN A 432 4.35 -1.65 -22.00
N GLN A 433 5.67 -1.77 -22.04
CA GLN A 433 6.37 -2.94 -21.50
C GLN A 433 6.15 -3.08 -19.98
N ALA A 434 6.29 -1.99 -19.23
CA ALA A 434 6.04 -1.99 -17.80
C ALA A 434 4.55 -2.28 -17.48
N ALA A 435 3.61 -1.74 -18.26
CA ALA A 435 2.18 -1.96 -18.08
C ALA A 435 1.76 -3.44 -18.28
N LEU A 436 2.44 -4.19 -19.16
CA LEU A 436 2.20 -5.62 -19.31
C LEU A 436 2.57 -6.37 -18.03
N GLN A 437 3.76 -6.11 -17.48
CA GLN A 437 4.20 -6.73 -16.22
C GLN A 437 3.27 -6.40 -15.06
N VAL A 438 2.81 -5.15 -14.98
CA VAL A 438 1.86 -4.70 -13.95
C VAL A 438 0.53 -5.43 -14.04
N ARG A 439 0.00 -5.67 -15.24
CA ARG A 439 -1.23 -6.46 -15.43
C ARG A 439 -1.12 -7.86 -14.84
N ASP A 440 -0.01 -8.55 -15.11
CA ASP A 440 0.22 -9.88 -14.58
C ASP A 440 0.34 -9.87 -13.05
N GLN A 441 1.05 -8.90 -12.48
CA GLN A 441 1.19 -8.74 -11.04
C GLN A 441 -0.16 -8.45 -10.35
N LEU A 442 -0.99 -7.56 -10.92
CA LEU A 442 -2.30 -7.23 -10.38
C LEU A 442 -3.27 -8.44 -10.50
N ALA A 443 -3.18 -9.21 -11.58
CA ALA A 443 -3.95 -10.44 -11.72
C ALA A 443 -3.61 -11.46 -10.62
N VAL A 444 -2.32 -11.63 -10.30
CA VAL A 444 -1.88 -12.48 -9.18
C VAL A 444 -2.35 -11.89 -7.85
N ALA A 445 -2.17 -10.59 -7.61
CA ALA A 445 -2.58 -9.93 -6.37
C ALA A 445 -4.10 -10.04 -6.12
N SER A 446 -4.92 -10.05 -7.18
CA SER A 446 -6.38 -10.18 -7.08
C SER A 446 -6.84 -11.57 -6.59
N GLN A 447 -5.97 -12.59 -6.72
CA GLN A 447 -6.26 -13.97 -6.29
C GLN A 447 -5.83 -14.21 -4.83
N LEU A 448 -5.03 -13.33 -4.25
CA LEU A 448 -4.61 -13.43 -2.86
C LEU A 448 -5.80 -13.10 -1.96
N ARG A 449 -6.29 -14.11 -1.23
CA ARG A 449 -7.32 -13.91 -0.20
C ARG A 449 -6.66 -13.49 1.11
N PRO A 450 -7.29 -12.60 1.90
CA PRO A 450 -6.83 -12.35 3.26
C PRO A 450 -6.76 -13.67 4.05
N GLY A 451 -5.58 -14.02 4.58
CA GLY A 451 -5.38 -15.26 5.35
C GLY A 451 -4.82 -16.46 4.58
N SER A 452 -4.46 -16.36 3.30
CA SER A 452 -3.92 -17.50 2.52
C SER A 452 -2.38 -17.62 2.54
N ILE A 453 -1.69 -16.84 3.35
CA ILE A 453 -0.24 -16.98 3.58
C ILE A 453 -0.04 -17.10 5.09
N GLU A 454 -0.06 -18.33 5.60
CA GLU A 454 0.59 -18.73 6.85
C GLU A 454 2.05 -19.09 6.59
#